data_e6db4c93a7e64dbd59997e66808ac3f4
#
_entry.id   e6db4c93a7e64dbd59997e66808ac3f4
#
_cell.length_a   1.000
_cell.length_b   1.000
_cell.length_c   1.000
_cell.angle_alpha   90.00
_cell.angle_beta   90.00
_cell.angle_gamma   90.00
#
_symmetry.space_group_name_H-M   'P 1'
#
loop_
_entity.id
_entity.type
_entity.pdbx_description
1 polymer ?
#
loop_
_entity_poly.entity_id
_entity_poly.type
_entity_poly.pdbx_seq_one_letter_code
_entity_poly.pdbx_strand_id
1 'polypeptide(L)'
;MALIGSSATSAQSGNLTSTFLNSLINSVIASQRKPITDLKSKKDQLSIQKAVYSDLKTKLKALGTIVNDMKSDSANLVFDKKTASSSDSAKLTATATSSSANATYNITITQLAKAHRIRSDRQMNQTDELNLSGTFEINGQSISVKASDNLQNIASAINNAKYADGKSVSATIVDNHLVIEARSTGISNQIVANDISGTILADLGILDGENFKTTLQSASDASFSINDINVSRGSNTGINDVISGVTLNLLGETEDSKTIKLTVQPDYTSIRSKVSAFVSNLNSAISYLKSKTQTIANTETNTYSRGALTSDSMFSSLRINLVNTLRTKVSASTEGGLEYLTDVGINIGSNLNISLNTSKLDSAIQNNPNGVIELFDGVMKKYDALLKRFTE
;
A
#
# COMPACT_ATOMS: atom_id res chain seq x y z
N MET A 1 -10.17 48.01 99.99
CA MET A 1 -10.39 48.98 98.89
C MET A 1 -9.60 48.51 97.66
N ALA A 2 -10.24 48.10 96.67
CA ALA A 2 -9.97 48.15 95.22
C ALA A 2 -10.63 47.00 94.53
N LEU A 3 -11.70 47.30 93.84
CA LEU A 3 -12.31 46.52 92.78
C LEU A 3 -11.31 46.33 91.63
N ILE A 4 -11.10 45.10 91.20
CA ILE A 4 -10.55 44.88 89.89
C ILE A 4 -11.41 43.89 89.12
N GLY A 5 -11.86 44.39 88.02
CA GLY A 5 -12.87 44.02 87.11
C GLY A 5 -12.83 42.65 86.48
N SER A 6 -14.00 42.10 86.45
CA SER A 6 -14.40 40.96 85.66
C SER A 6 -14.83 41.45 84.30
N SER A 7 -13.93 41.50 83.33
CA SER A 7 -14.32 41.77 81.93
C SER A 7 -13.43 41.09 80.85
N ALA A 8 -12.52 40.21 81.24
CA ALA A 8 -11.66 39.54 80.23
C ALA A 8 -12.04 38.07 79.90
N THR A 9 -12.99 37.49 80.66
CA THR A 9 -13.36 36.09 80.53
C THR A 9 -14.52 35.80 79.57
N SER A 10 -15.36 36.81 79.28
CA SER A 10 -16.53 36.59 78.42
C SER A 10 -16.23 36.64 76.90
N ALA A 11 -15.23 37.44 76.51
CA ALA A 11 -14.86 37.53 75.07
C ALA A 11 -14.10 36.32 74.60
N GLN A 12 -13.30 35.66 75.44
CA GLN A 12 -12.51 34.50 75.11
C GLN A 12 -13.33 33.19 75.07
N SER A 13 -14.36 33.11 75.92
CA SER A 13 -15.34 32.04 75.96
C SER A 13 -16.26 32.03 74.70
N GLY A 14 -16.71 33.24 74.28
CA GLY A 14 -17.54 33.41 73.09
C GLY A 14 -16.80 33.07 71.78
N ASN A 15 -15.52 33.40 71.73
CA ASN A 15 -14.67 33.07 70.54
C ASN A 15 -14.33 31.59 70.45
N LEU A 16 -14.05 30.91 71.55
CA LEU A 16 -13.82 29.48 71.64
C LEU A 16 -15.10 28.66 71.27
N THR A 17 -16.26 29.10 71.71
CA THR A 17 -17.55 28.45 71.35
C THR A 17 -17.91 28.62 69.88
N SER A 18 -17.68 29.82 69.31
CA SER A 18 -17.92 30.03 67.86
C SER A 18 -16.94 29.22 66.96
N THR A 19 -15.68 29.12 67.33
CA THR A 19 -14.66 28.31 66.65
C THR A 19 -15.01 26.82 66.73
N PHE A 20 -15.45 26.33 67.89
CA PHE A 20 -15.91 24.97 68.06
C PHE A 20 -17.17 24.66 67.27
N LEU A 21 -18.19 25.54 67.31
CA LEU A 21 -19.38 25.37 66.49
C LEU A 21 -19.09 25.38 65.01
N ASN A 22 -18.24 26.29 64.53
CA ASN A 22 -17.80 26.30 63.11
C ASN A 22 -17.05 25.03 62.72
N SER A 23 -16.21 24.50 63.61
CA SER A 23 -15.51 23.24 63.33
C SER A 23 -16.49 22.06 63.29
N LEU A 24 -17.48 22.02 64.16
CA LEU A 24 -18.54 21.00 64.19
C LEU A 24 -19.41 21.08 62.92
N ILE A 25 -19.85 22.30 62.56
CA ILE A 25 -20.61 22.52 61.32
C ILE A 25 -19.80 22.09 60.09
N ASN A 26 -18.53 22.48 60.01
CA ASN A 26 -17.66 22.07 58.90
C ASN A 26 -17.44 20.55 58.88
N SER A 27 -17.30 19.92 60.01
CA SER A 27 -17.17 18.46 60.14
C SER A 27 -18.45 17.74 59.66
N VAL A 28 -19.65 18.23 60.04
CA VAL A 28 -20.93 17.69 59.60
C VAL A 28 -21.10 17.90 58.09
N ILE A 29 -20.81 19.09 57.59
CA ILE A 29 -20.85 19.41 56.16
C ILE A 29 -19.87 18.52 55.39
N ALA A 30 -18.64 18.33 55.86
CA ALA A 30 -17.66 17.45 55.26
C ALA A 30 -18.12 15.99 55.22
N SER A 31 -18.70 15.52 56.34
CA SER A 31 -19.29 14.17 56.44
C SER A 31 -20.44 13.98 55.42
N GLN A 32 -21.34 14.97 55.33
CA GLN A 32 -22.47 14.94 54.39
C GLN A 32 -22.00 15.01 52.90
N ARG A 33 -20.92 15.73 52.64
CA ARG A 33 -20.32 15.87 51.30
C ARG A 33 -19.45 14.66 50.91
N LYS A 34 -18.95 13.90 51.88
CA LYS A 34 -18.06 12.76 51.62
C LYS A 34 -18.64 11.76 50.62
N PRO A 35 -19.90 11.30 50.67
CA PRO A 35 -20.46 10.38 49.68
C PRO A 35 -20.45 10.95 48.25
N ILE A 36 -20.72 12.28 48.12
CA ILE A 36 -20.70 12.96 46.80
C ILE A 36 -19.29 13.00 46.25
N THR A 37 -18.29 13.31 47.07
CA THR A 37 -16.88 13.35 46.72
C THR A 37 -16.38 11.95 46.32
N ASP A 38 -16.79 10.93 47.11
CA ASP A 38 -16.44 9.53 46.83
C ASP A 38 -17.06 9.04 45.51
N LEU A 39 -18.32 9.38 45.20
CA LEU A 39 -18.99 9.09 43.95
C LEU A 39 -18.34 9.80 42.78
N LYS A 40 -17.92 11.06 42.92
CA LYS A 40 -17.21 11.84 41.92
C LYS A 40 -15.86 11.18 41.60
N SER A 41 -15.07 10.85 42.62
CA SER A 41 -13.80 10.15 42.49
C SER A 41 -13.96 8.81 41.77
N LYS A 42 -15.01 8.04 42.12
CA LYS A 42 -15.33 6.77 41.48
C LYS A 42 -15.71 6.93 40.00
N LYS A 43 -16.51 7.98 39.69
CA LYS A 43 -16.85 8.34 38.30
C LYS A 43 -15.59 8.70 37.50
N ASP A 44 -14.68 9.50 38.06
CA ASP A 44 -13.43 9.90 37.39
C ASP A 44 -12.52 8.69 37.16
N GLN A 45 -12.40 7.77 38.13
CA GLN A 45 -11.69 6.50 37.97
C GLN A 45 -12.27 5.62 36.86
N LEU A 46 -13.59 5.48 36.80
CA LEU A 46 -14.27 4.74 35.73
C LEU A 46 -14.06 5.36 34.36
N SER A 47 -14.05 6.71 34.28
CA SER A 47 -13.75 7.44 33.04
C SER A 47 -12.33 7.15 32.56
N ILE A 48 -11.33 7.16 33.45
CA ILE A 48 -9.95 6.81 33.16
C ILE A 48 -9.85 5.36 32.70
N GLN A 49 -10.49 4.41 33.41
CA GLN A 49 -10.51 3.02 32.99
C GLN A 49 -11.10 2.83 31.60
N LYS A 50 -12.24 3.47 31.31
CA LYS A 50 -12.89 3.42 29.99
C LYS A 50 -11.95 3.93 28.88
N ALA A 51 -11.22 5.02 29.10
CA ALA A 51 -10.24 5.53 28.16
C ALA A 51 -9.10 4.51 27.92
N VAL A 52 -8.57 3.91 29.00
CA VAL A 52 -7.53 2.87 28.91
C VAL A 52 -8.00 1.65 28.15
N TYR A 53 -9.25 1.21 28.35
CA TYR A 53 -9.85 0.11 27.59
C TYR A 53 -9.95 0.45 26.08
N SER A 54 -10.40 1.65 25.76
CA SER A 54 -10.52 2.12 24.37
C SER A 54 -9.17 2.15 23.66
N ASP A 55 -8.15 2.70 24.32
CA ASP A 55 -6.79 2.77 23.79
C ASP A 55 -6.20 1.36 23.58
N LEU A 56 -6.39 0.47 24.57
CA LEU A 56 -5.94 -0.91 24.48
C LEU A 56 -6.63 -1.64 23.32
N LYS A 57 -7.95 -1.51 23.20
CA LYS A 57 -8.72 -2.11 22.09
C LYS A 57 -8.18 -1.64 20.74
N THR A 58 -7.85 -0.36 20.60
CA THR A 58 -7.25 0.20 19.38
C THR A 58 -5.91 -0.44 19.07
N LYS A 59 -5.03 -0.58 20.06
CA LYS A 59 -3.71 -1.23 19.89
C LYS A 59 -3.84 -2.71 19.53
N LEU A 60 -4.75 -3.43 20.16
CA LEU A 60 -4.99 -4.85 19.88
C LEU A 60 -5.62 -5.05 18.50
N LYS A 61 -6.51 -4.16 18.04
CA LYS A 61 -7.05 -4.19 16.68
C LYS A 61 -5.96 -3.95 15.64
N ALA A 62 -5.07 -2.97 15.86
CA ALA A 62 -3.93 -2.72 14.97
C ALA A 62 -3.01 -3.94 14.87
N LEU A 63 -2.72 -4.60 16.00
CA LEU A 63 -1.97 -5.86 16.01
C LEU A 63 -2.74 -6.97 15.26
N GLY A 64 -4.06 -7.08 15.47
CA GLY A 64 -4.92 -8.07 14.81
C GLY A 64 -4.93 -7.94 13.28
N THR A 65 -4.92 -6.72 12.74
CA THR A 65 -4.79 -6.50 11.30
C THR A 65 -3.48 -7.07 10.75
N ILE A 66 -2.36 -6.82 11.44
CA ILE A 66 -1.05 -7.33 11.03
C ILE A 66 -1.00 -8.86 11.14
N VAL A 67 -1.55 -9.41 12.23
CA VAL A 67 -1.66 -10.86 12.45
C VAL A 67 -2.44 -11.52 11.31
N ASN A 68 -3.55 -10.90 10.89
CA ASN A 68 -4.36 -11.42 9.79
C ASN A 68 -3.60 -11.49 8.46
N ASP A 69 -2.81 -10.47 8.13
CA ASP A 69 -2.01 -10.42 6.89
C ASP A 69 -0.88 -11.47 6.85
N MET A 70 -0.63 -12.16 7.95
CA MET A 70 0.42 -13.17 8.10
C MET A 70 -0.12 -14.60 8.24
N LYS A 71 -1.45 -14.80 8.16
CA LYS A 71 -2.08 -16.14 8.16
C LYS A 71 -2.18 -16.67 6.73
N SER A 72 -2.07 -17.99 6.57
CA SER A 72 -2.10 -18.66 5.26
C SER A 72 -3.43 -18.51 4.51
N ASP A 73 -4.54 -18.28 5.22
CA ASP A 73 -5.87 -18.05 4.66
C ASP A 73 -6.14 -16.57 4.30
N SER A 74 -5.17 -15.69 4.50
CA SER A 74 -5.29 -14.28 4.13
C SER A 74 -5.17 -14.08 2.63
N ALA A 75 -6.12 -13.34 2.05
CA ALA A 75 -6.03 -12.90 0.65
C ALA A 75 -4.82 -12.01 0.37
N ASN A 76 -4.20 -11.45 1.42
CA ASN A 76 -3.04 -10.55 1.36
C ASN A 76 -1.81 -11.14 2.07
N LEU A 77 -1.66 -12.47 2.03
CA LEU A 77 -0.52 -13.14 2.68
C LEU A 77 0.80 -12.52 2.24
N VAL A 78 1.50 -11.91 3.19
CA VAL A 78 2.74 -11.16 2.90
C VAL A 78 3.86 -12.08 2.39
N PHE A 79 3.88 -13.34 2.79
CA PHE A 79 4.92 -14.30 2.43
C PHE A 79 4.82 -14.80 0.98
N ASP A 80 3.64 -14.64 0.34
CA ASP A 80 3.44 -14.98 -1.08
C ASP A 80 3.84 -13.85 -2.03
N LYS A 81 4.10 -12.65 -1.49
CA LYS A 81 4.50 -11.50 -2.32
C LYS A 81 5.84 -11.74 -2.99
N LYS A 82 5.88 -11.46 -4.29
CA LYS A 82 7.08 -11.52 -5.11
C LYS A 82 7.46 -10.12 -5.59
N THR A 83 8.74 -9.95 -5.87
CA THR A 83 9.27 -8.78 -6.56
C THR A 83 10.03 -9.23 -7.80
N ALA A 84 9.94 -8.43 -8.86
CA ALA A 84 10.75 -8.58 -10.06
C ALA A 84 11.72 -7.40 -10.14
N SER A 85 13.00 -7.68 -10.01
CA SER A 85 14.07 -6.66 -10.02
C SER A 85 14.88 -6.75 -11.29
N SER A 86 14.95 -5.63 -12.03
CA SER A 86 15.77 -5.50 -13.25
C SER A 86 17.15 -4.93 -12.89
N SER A 87 18.20 -5.45 -13.52
CA SER A 87 19.56 -4.90 -13.42
C SER A 87 19.71 -3.56 -14.16
N ASP A 88 18.76 -3.22 -15.05
CA ASP A 88 18.68 -1.94 -15.75
C ASP A 88 17.21 -1.50 -15.84
N SER A 89 16.78 -0.76 -14.83
CA SER A 89 15.41 -0.26 -14.73
C SER A 89 15.09 0.87 -15.72
N ALA A 90 16.10 1.47 -16.35
CA ALA A 90 15.88 2.45 -17.41
C ALA A 90 15.42 1.81 -18.73
N LYS A 91 15.76 0.55 -18.95
CA LYS A 91 15.42 -0.20 -20.16
C LYS A 91 14.32 -1.24 -19.96
N LEU A 92 14.20 -1.82 -18.77
CA LEU A 92 13.22 -2.84 -18.43
C LEU A 92 12.70 -2.67 -17.02
N THR A 93 11.39 -2.64 -16.86
CA THR A 93 10.75 -2.82 -15.56
C THR A 93 9.82 -4.03 -15.59
N ALA A 94 9.60 -4.66 -14.44
CA ALA A 94 8.68 -5.77 -14.34
C ALA A 94 7.98 -5.79 -12.98
N THR A 95 6.82 -6.42 -12.94
CA THR A 95 6.12 -6.78 -11.71
C THR A 95 5.89 -8.28 -11.67
N ALA A 96 5.84 -8.85 -10.47
CA ALA A 96 5.61 -10.26 -10.26
C ALA A 96 4.41 -10.49 -9.34
N THR A 97 3.62 -11.52 -9.62
CA THR A 97 2.51 -11.98 -8.77
C THR A 97 2.98 -13.12 -7.87
N SER A 98 2.17 -13.52 -6.90
CA SER A 98 2.44 -14.68 -6.02
C SER A 98 2.62 -15.99 -6.78
N SER A 99 1.99 -16.12 -7.97
CA SER A 99 2.11 -17.31 -8.82
C SER A 99 3.43 -17.42 -9.60
N SER A 100 4.28 -16.37 -9.60
CA SER A 100 5.56 -16.39 -10.30
C SER A 100 6.53 -17.37 -9.65
N ALA A 101 7.32 -18.06 -10.47
CA ALA A 101 8.45 -18.87 -9.98
C ALA A 101 9.62 -17.96 -9.57
N ASN A 102 10.35 -18.34 -8.52
CA ASN A 102 11.63 -17.71 -8.21
C ASN A 102 12.64 -18.10 -9.29
N ALA A 103 13.10 -17.13 -10.07
CA ALA A 103 14.03 -17.38 -11.17
C ALA A 103 14.77 -16.10 -11.57
N THR A 104 15.85 -16.26 -12.31
CA THR A 104 16.55 -15.17 -12.98
C THR A 104 16.47 -15.40 -14.50
N TYR A 105 16.07 -14.35 -15.22
CA TYR A 105 15.94 -14.35 -16.66
C TYR A 105 16.96 -13.37 -17.26
N ASN A 106 17.62 -13.79 -18.33
CA ASN A 106 18.45 -12.91 -19.15
C ASN A 106 17.58 -12.37 -20.30
N ILE A 107 17.45 -11.05 -20.38
CA ILE A 107 16.58 -10.39 -21.36
C ILE A 107 17.43 -9.47 -22.25
N THR A 108 17.26 -9.58 -23.56
CA THR A 108 17.85 -8.70 -24.56
C THR A 108 16.74 -8.06 -25.36
N ILE A 109 16.67 -6.73 -25.41
CA ILE A 109 15.66 -5.97 -26.14
C ILE A 109 16.33 -5.43 -27.41
N THR A 110 15.96 -5.97 -28.56
CA THR A 110 16.57 -5.59 -29.85
C THR A 110 15.81 -4.48 -30.56
N GLN A 111 14.50 -4.36 -30.30
CA GLN A 111 13.63 -3.34 -30.90
C GLN A 111 12.43 -3.08 -30.02
N LEU A 112 12.02 -1.82 -29.93
CA LEU A 112 10.73 -1.44 -29.34
C LEU A 112 9.62 -1.43 -30.41
N ALA A 113 8.40 -1.74 -29.96
CA ALA A 113 7.20 -1.56 -30.77
C ALA A 113 6.99 -0.08 -31.06
N LYS A 114 6.62 0.23 -32.30
CA LYS A 114 6.35 1.61 -32.76
C LYS A 114 4.95 1.70 -33.34
N ALA A 115 4.33 2.86 -33.15
CA ALA A 115 3.05 3.19 -33.75
C ALA A 115 3.23 3.63 -35.20
N HIS A 116 2.25 3.34 -36.04
CA HIS A 116 2.24 3.85 -37.41
C HIS A 116 1.89 5.35 -37.40
N ARG A 117 2.67 6.16 -38.16
CA ARG A 117 2.44 7.60 -38.30
C ARG A 117 2.63 8.01 -39.76
N ILE A 118 1.61 8.69 -40.29
CA ILE A 118 1.56 9.20 -41.65
C ILE A 118 1.25 10.68 -41.63
N ARG A 119 1.49 11.39 -42.75
CA ARG A 119 1.13 12.79 -42.86
C ARG A 119 0.57 13.13 -44.24
N SER A 120 -0.20 14.22 -44.30
CA SER A 120 -0.59 14.88 -45.56
C SER A 120 0.56 15.71 -46.18
N ASP A 121 0.36 16.18 -47.38
CA ASP A 121 1.11 17.33 -47.91
C ASP A 121 0.78 18.60 -47.10
N ARG A 122 1.65 19.60 -47.20
CA ARG A 122 1.44 20.90 -46.54
C ARG A 122 0.32 21.67 -47.23
N GLN A 123 -0.69 22.03 -46.47
CA GLN A 123 -1.78 22.92 -46.92
C GLN A 123 -1.36 24.39 -46.76
N MET A 124 -2.00 25.29 -47.50
CA MET A 124 -1.66 26.74 -47.42
C MET A 124 -1.98 27.25 -46.00
N ASN A 125 -3.14 26.91 -45.49
CA ASN A 125 -3.59 27.32 -44.15
C ASN A 125 -4.48 26.21 -43.54
N GLN A 126 -4.42 26.01 -42.25
CA GLN A 126 -5.22 25.01 -41.56
C GLN A 126 -6.69 25.39 -41.36
N THR A 127 -7.05 26.67 -41.53
CA THR A 127 -8.38 27.25 -41.32
C THR A 127 -9.13 27.56 -42.61
N ASP A 128 -8.47 27.52 -43.74
CA ASP A 128 -9.11 27.82 -45.02
C ASP A 128 -9.95 26.61 -45.51
N GLU A 129 -11.08 26.87 -46.14
CA GLU A 129 -11.90 25.84 -46.75
C GLU A 129 -11.10 25.08 -47.82
N LEU A 130 -11.12 23.76 -47.73
CA LEU A 130 -10.35 22.90 -48.64
C LEU A 130 -11.07 22.66 -49.97
N ASN A 131 -12.41 22.95 -50.04
CA ASN A 131 -13.27 22.67 -51.18
C ASN A 131 -13.28 21.16 -51.54
N LEU A 132 -12.98 20.26 -50.60
CA LEU A 132 -13.03 18.81 -50.75
C LEU A 132 -14.34 18.29 -50.20
N SER A 133 -14.99 17.37 -50.89
CA SER A 133 -16.23 16.74 -50.42
C SER A 133 -16.24 15.26 -50.76
N GLY A 134 -16.78 14.45 -49.86
CA GLY A 134 -16.89 13.03 -50.02
C GLY A 134 -16.78 12.26 -48.72
N THR A 135 -16.30 11.04 -48.79
CA THR A 135 -16.12 10.14 -47.65
C THR A 135 -14.84 9.33 -47.83
N PHE A 136 -14.05 9.28 -46.82
CA PHE A 136 -12.90 8.37 -46.74
C PHE A 136 -13.02 7.46 -45.51
N GLU A 137 -12.21 6.44 -45.48
CA GLU A 137 -12.19 5.45 -44.38
C GLU A 137 -10.80 5.39 -43.76
N ILE A 138 -10.74 5.31 -42.44
CA ILE A 138 -9.54 4.97 -41.68
C ILE A 138 -9.87 3.80 -40.76
N ASN A 139 -9.10 2.73 -40.84
CA ASN A 139 -9.24 1.52 -40.02
C ASN A 139 -10.67 0.98 -39.94
N GLY A 140 -11.40 1.00 -41.08
CA GLY A 140 -12.78 0.56 -41.18
C GLY A 140 -13.83 1.57 -40.70
N GLN A 141 -13.43 2.78 -40.31
CA GLN A 141 -14.34 3.83 -39.88
C GLN A 141 -14.48 4.91 -40.95
N SER A 142 -15.71 5.07 -41.48
CA SER A 142 -16.04 6.09 -42.49
C SER A 142 -16.10 7.49 -41.88
N ILE A 143 -15.53 8.46 -42.57
CA ILE A 143 -15.44 9.88 -42.18
C ILE A 143 -15.92 10.72 -43.39
N SER A 144 -16.99 11.50 -43.19
CA SER A 144 -17.53 12.37 -44.22
C SER A 144 -16.95 13.77 -44.12
N VAL A 145 -16.60 14.36 -45.26
CA VAL A 145 -16.04 15.71 -45.40
C VAL A 145 -16.94 16.55 -46.33
N LYS A 146 -17.14 17.78 -45.96
CA LYS A 146 -17.92 18.78 -46.74
C LYS A 146 -16.97 19.78 -47.38
N ALA A 147 -17.39 20.40 -48.50
CA ALA A 147 -16.59 21.40 -49.20
C ALA A 147 -16.16 22.61 -48.31
N SER A 148 -16.97 22.94 -47.31
CA SER A 148 -16.68 23.99 -46.32
C SER A 148 -15.74 23.56 -45.21
N ASP A 149 -15.32 22.30 -45.18
CA ASP A 149 -14.43 21.81 -44.11
C ASP A 149 -13.00 22.27 -44.40
N ASN A 150 -12.30 22.60 -43.31
CA ASN A 150 -10.90 22.92 -43.30
C ASN A 150 -10.10 21.79 -42.66
N LEU A 151 -8.79 21.91 -42.56
CA LEU A 151 -7.92 20.87 -42.01
C LEU A 151 -8.22 20.57 -40.56
N GLN A 152 -8.65 21.57 -39.75
CA GLN A 152 -9.03 21.41 -38.37
C GLN A 152 -10.34 20.60 -38.22
N ASN A 153 -11.31 20.82 -39.13
CA ASN A 153 -12.56 20.07 -39.16
C ASN A 153 -12.27 18.58 -39.44
N ILE A 154 -11.41 18.30 -40.42
CA ILE A 154 -11.01 16.92 -40.76
C ILE A 154 -10.30 16.25 -39.59
N ALA A 155 -9.32 16.93 -38.98
CA ALA A 155 -8.63 16.39 -37.79
C ALA A 155 -9.61 16.08 -36.65
N SER A 156 -10.56 16.98 -36.40
CA SER A 156 -11.61 16.79 -35.38
C SER A 156 -12.52 15.63 -35.72
N ALA A 157 -12.92 15.46 -36.97
CA ALA A 157 -13.76 14.35 -37.44
C ALA A 157 -13.04 13.00 -37.23
N ILE A 158 -11.75 12.92 -37.57
CA ILE A 158 -10.92 11.75 -37.33
C ILE A 158 -10.84 11.42 -35.82
N ASN A 159 -10.58 12.41 -34.98
CA ASN A 159 -10.43 12.22 -33.52
C ASN A 159 -11.73 11.82 -32.83
N ASN A 160 -12.89 12.26 -33.35
CA ASN A 160 -14.22 11.97 -32.80
C ASN A 160 -14.84 10.67 -33.36
N ALA A 161 -14.24 10.08 -34.37
CA ALA A 161 -14.71 8.86 -34.98
C ALA A 161 -14.61 7.66 -34.01
N LYS A 162 -15.54 6.72 -34.10
CA LYS A 162 -15.60 5.54 -33.21
C LYS A 162 -14.94 4.34 -33.89
N TYR A 163 -13.70 4.15 -33.60
CA TYR A 163 -12.92 3.02 -34.12
C TYR A 163 -13.21 1.73 -33.33
N ALA A 164 -12.97 0.59 -33.96
CA ALA A 164 -12.94 -0.70 -33.25
C ALA A 164 -11.80 -0.72 -32.22
N ASP A 165 -11.89 -1.60 -31.21
CA ASP A 165 -10.89 -1.75 -30.16
C ASP A 165 -9.48 -1.94 -30.72
N GLY A 166 -8.53 -1.16 -30.19
CA GLY A 166 -7.14 -1.16 -30.62
C GLY A 166 -6.87 -0.49 -31.97
N LYS A 167 -7.87 -0.08 -32.74
CA LYS A 167 -7.74 0.53 -34.08
C LYS A 167 -7.84 2.04 -34.10
N SER A 168 -7.94 2.67 -32.94
CA SER A 168 -8.05 4.13 -32.80
C SER A 168 -6.80 4.85 -33.33
N VAL A 169 -7.04 5.99 -33.97
CA VAL A 169 -5.99 6.92 -34.39
C VAL A 169 -6.13 8.26 -33.69
N SER A 170 -5.07 9.08 -33.74
CA SER A 170 -5.11 10.50 -33.41
C SER A 170 -4.69 11.31 -34.60
N ALA A 171 -5.40 12.41 -34.86
CA ALA A 171 -5.07 13.37 -35.88
C ALA A 171 -4.66 14.69 -35.24
N THR A 172 -3.53 15.23 -35.65
CA THR A 172 -2.97 16.52 -35.20
C THR A 172 -2.50 17.32 -36.41
N ILE A 173 -2.36 18.63 -36.25
CA ILE A 173 -1.86 19.49 -37.30
C ILE A 173 -0.50 20.02 -36.86
N VAL A 174 0.51 19.83 -37.70
CA VAL A 174 1.88 20.32 -37.50
C VAL A 174 2.33 21.05 -38.77
N ASP A 175 2.64 22.31 -38.67
CA ASP A 175 3.05 23.18 -39.82
C ASP A 175 2.13 22.99 -41.04
N ASN A 176 0.80 23.06 -40.85
CA ASN A 176 -0.22 22.85 -41.84
C ASN A 176 -0.23 21.45 -42.52
N HIS A 177 0.44 20.44 -41.93
CA HIS A 177 0.29 19.05 -42.31
C HIS A 177 -0.68 18.38 -41.38
N LEU A 178 -1.61 17.58 -41.89
CA LEU A 178 -2.41 16.65 -41.10
C LEU A 178 -1.57 15.41 -40.80
N VAL A 179 -1.23 15.21 -39.54
CA VAL A 179 -0.48 14.04 -39.06
C VAL A 179 -1.46 13.09 -38.40
N ILE A 180 -1.51 11.85 -38.88
CA ILE A 180 -2.36 10.79 -38.31
C ILE A 180 -1.45 9.72 -37.72
N GLU A 181 -1.69 9.38 -36.45
CA GLU A 181 -0.90 8.39 -35.72
C GLU A 181 -1.83 7.33 -35.09
N ALA A 182 -1.45 6.07 -35.23
CA ALA A 182 -2.12 4.98 -34.50
C ALA A 182 -1.89 5.15 -32.99
N ARG A 183 -2.95 5.00 -32.18
CA ARG A 183 -2.85 5.11 -30.70
C ARG A 183 -2.17 3.90 -30.07
N SER A 184 -2.13 2.78 -30.77
CA SER A 184 -1.47 1.55 -30.33
C SER A 184 -0.26 1.26 -31.21
N THR A 185 0.78 0.72 -30.61
CA THR A 185 1.99 0.26 -31.30
C THR A 185 1.75 -1.12 -31.95
N GLY A 186 2.70 -1.56 -32.75
CA GLY A 186 2.72 -2.90 -33.36
C GLY A 186 2.19 -2.96 -34.80
N ILE A 187 2.68 -3.93 -35.53
CA ILE A 187 2.36 -4.13 -36.97
C ILE A 187 0.85 -4.34 -37.16
N SER A 188 0.17 -5.04 -36.27
CA SER A 188 -1.26 -5.28 -36.33
C SER A 188 -2.10 -4.00 -36.22
N ASN A 189 -1.52 -2.90 -35.77
CA ASN A 189 -2.17 -1.60 -35.60
C ASN A 189 -1.71 -0.58 -36.66
N GLN A 190 -1.16 -1.06 -37.78
CA GLN A 190 -0.87 -0.23 -38.94
C GLN A 190 -2.16 0.45 -39.42
N ILE A 191 -2.08 1.74 -39.72
CA ILE A 191 -3.19 2.49 -40.27
C ILE A 191 -3.49 1.95 -41.68
N VAL A 192 -4.77 1.74 -41.96
CA VAL A 192 -5.30 1.46 -43.29
C VAL A 192 -6.23 2.61 -43.63
N ALA A 193 -6.11 3.19 -44.81
CA ALA A 193 -6.95 4.30 -45.23
C ALA A 193 -7.23 4.23 -46.75
N ASN A 194 -8.42 4.59 -47.12
CA ASN A 194 -8.87 4.63 -48.54
C ASN A 194 -9.97 5.67 -48.74
N ASP A 195 -10.03 6.26 -49.93
CA ASP A 195 -11.12 7.08 -50.36
C ASP A 195 -12.33 6.19 -50.77
N ILE A 196 -13.53 6.48 -50.24
CA ILE A 196 -14.78 5.75 -50.55
C ILE A 196 -15.57 6.50 -51.62
N SER A 197 -15.68 7.83 -51.48
CA SER A 197 -16.26 8.72 -52.48
C SER A 197 -15.48 10.03 -52.51
N GLY A 198 -15.18 10.51 -53.70
CA GLY A 198 -14.27 11.63 -53.89
C GLY A 198 -12.81 11.15 -53.77
N THR A 199 -11.86 12.11 -53.65
CA THR A 199 -10.40 11.89 -53.66
C THR A 199 -9.73 12.64 -52.52
N ILE A 200 -10.35 12.66 -51.34
CA ILE A 200 -10.00 13.50 -50.20
C ILE A 200 -8.58 13.17 -49.71
N LEU A 201 -8.29 11.88 -49.48
CA LEU A 201 -6.95 11.48 -48.98
C LEU A 201 -5.87 11.69 -50.04
N ALA A 202 -6.20 11.51 -51.33
CA ALA A 202 -5.30 11.74 -52.43
C ALA A 202 -5.03 13.27 -52.60
N ASP A 203 -6.07 14.12 -52.56
CA ASP A 203 -5.94 15.57 -52.67
C ASP A 203 -5.23 16.23 -51.50
N LEU A 204 -5.39 15.63 -50.27
CA LEU A 204 -4.59 16.05 -49.13
C LEU A 204 -3.14 15.54 -49.22
N GLY A 205 -2.79 14.72 -50.19
CA GLY A 205 -1.48 14.12 -50.35
C GLY A 205 -1.14 13.11 -49.24
N ILE A 206 -2.15 12.46 -48.63
CA ILE A 206 -1.97 11.33 -47.72
C ILE A 206 -1.72 10.07 -48.52
N LEU A 207 -2.48 9.86 -49.61
CA LEU A 207 -2.34 8.72 -50.51
C LEU A 207 -1.72 9.13 -51.86
N ASP A 208 -0.96 8.19 -52.44
CA ASP A 208 -0.51 8.17 -53.81
C ASP A 208 -0.89 6.79 -54.39
N GLY A 209 -2.01 6.72 -55.10
CA GLY A 209 -2.67 5.48 -55.43
C GLY A 209 -3.16 4.75 -54.17
N GLU A 210 -2.76 3.51 -54.02
CA GLU A 210 -3.13 2.69 -52.82
C GLU A 210 -2.12 2.80 -51.69
N ASN A 211 -1.03 3.58 -51.82
CA ASN A 211 0.02 3.67 -50.86
C ASN A 211 -0.01 5.01 -50.12
N PHE A 212 0.50 5.04 -48.89
CA PHE A 212 0.74 6.29 -48.20
C PHE A 212 1.90 7.05 -48.88
N LYS A 213 1.65 8.30 -49.31
CA LYS A 213 2.65 9.14 -49.90
C LYS A 213 3.82 9.44 -48.97
N THR A 214 3.52 9.67 -47.67
CA THR A 214 4.54 9.94 -46.67
C THR A 214 4.24 9.21 -45.37
N THR A 215 5.08 8.24 -45.07
CA THR A 215 5.10 7.57 -43.76
C THR A 215 6.21 8.14 -42.90
N LEU A 216 5.84 8.80 -41.80
CA LEU A 216 6.80 9.37 -40.84
C LEU A 216 7.41 8.30 -39.94
N GLN A 217 6.61 7.25 -39.61
CA GLN A 217 7.02 6.11 -38.82
C GLN A 217 6.24 4.88 -39.22
N SER A 218 6.93 3.84 -39.62
CA SER A 218 6.33 2.54 -39.86
C SER A 218 5.98 1.85 -38.53
N ALA A 219 4.86 1.15 -38.51
CA ALA A 219 4.53 0.27 -37.41
C ALA A 219 5.57 -0.86 -37.26
N SER A 220 5.93 -1.19 -36.06
CA SER A 220 6.78 -2.34 -35.76
C SER A 220 6.39 -2.97 -34.42
N ASP A 221 6.58 -4.27 -34.30
CA ASP A 221 6.47 -4.99 -33.05
C ASP A 221 7.75 -4.85 -32.22
N ALA A 222 7.62 -4.94 -30.91
CA ALA A 222 8.78 -5.14 -30.04
C ALA A 222 9.41 -6.51 -30.33
N SER A 223 10.72 -6.54 -30.40
CA SER A 223 11.51 -7.77 -30.54
C SER A 223 12.49 -7.86 -29.37
N PHE A 224 12.45 -8.97 -28.65
CA PHE A 224 13.32 -9.21 -27.49
C PHE A 224 13.53 -10.71 -27.32
N SER A 225 14.53 -11.10 -26.54
CA SER A 225 14.74 -12.50 -26.16
C SER A 225 14.73 -12.66 -24.65
N ILE A 226 14.28 -13.83 -24.19
CA ILE A 226 14.29 -14.26 -22.79
C ILE A 226 15.03 -15.59 -22.73
N ASN A 227 16.20 -15.65 -22.09
CA ASN A 227 17.08 -16.82 -22.09
C ASN A 227 17.26 -17.37 -23.50
N ASP A 228 17.59 -16.50 -24.46
CA ASP A 228 17.81 -16.79 -25.90
C ASP A 228 16.55 -17.25 -26.67
N ILE A 229 15.38 -17.22 -26.04
CA ILE A 229 14.11 -17.50 -26.74
C ILE A 229 13.58 -16.19 -27.31
N ASN A 230 13.49 -16.08 -28.63
CA ASN A 230 12.99 -14.88 -29.30
C ASN A 230 11.47 -14.71 -29.11
N VAL A 231 11.07 -13.50 -28.80
CA VAL A 231 9.69 -13.10 -28.55
C VAL A 231 9.39 -11.83 -29.34
N SER A 232 8.19 -11.75 -29.94
CA SER A 232 7.66 -10.53 -30.57
C SER A 232 6.30 -10.18 -29.98
N ARG A 233 6.08 -8.88 -29.68
CA ARG A 233 4.80 -8.37 -29.17
C ARG A 233 4.51 -6.99 -29.73
N GLY A 234 3.25 -6.73 -30.03
CA GLY A 234 2.79 -5.44 -30.56
C GLY A 234 2.83 -4.28 -29.57
N SER A 235 3.14 -4.53 -28.29
CA SER A 235 3.20 -3.49 -27.24
C SER A 235 4.53 -3.56 -26.50
N ASN A 236 4.96 -2.41 -25.97
CA ASN A 236 6.11 -2.32 -25.08
C ASN A 236 5.74 -2.48 -23.61
N THR A 237 4.46 -2.39 -23.26
CA THR A 237 4.01 -2.38 -21.87
C THR A 237 2.91 -3.39 -21.62
N GLY A 238 2.80 -3.85 -20.37
CA GLY A 238 1.76 -4.80 -19.98
C GLY A 238 1.95 -6.20 -20.57
N ILE A 239 3.17 -6.59 -20.94
CA ILE A 239 3.47 -7.91 -21.53
C ILE A 239 3.45 -8.94 -20.40
N ASN A 240 2.37 -9.72 -20.30
CA ASN A 240 2.11 -10.64 -19.19
C ASN A 240 1.93 -12.10 -19.60
N ASP A 241 2.17 -12.42 -20.84
CA ASP A 241 1.94 -13.73 -21.46
C ASP A 241 3.23 -14.47 -21.84
N VAL A 242 4.40 -13.93 -21.46
CA VAL A 242 5.71 -14.51 -21.84
C VAL A 242 6.43 -15.19 -20.68
N ILE A 243 6.21 -14.71 -19.45
CA ILE A 243 6.69 -15.33 -18.21
C ILE A 243 5.50 -15.45 -17.27
N SER A 244 5.18 -16.66 -16.84
CA SER A 244 4.02 -16.91 -15.98
C SER A 244 4.06 -16.06 -14.71
N GLY A 245 3.02 -15.25 -14.50
CA GLY A 245 2.86 -14.37 -13.34
C GLY A 245 3.75 -13.12 -13.35
N VAL A 246 4.51 -12.85 -14.42
CA VAL A 246 5.34 -11.65 -14.55
C VAL A 246 4.81 -10.76 -15.66
N THR A 247 4.70 -9.46 -15.39
CA THR A 247 4.37 -8.44 -16.39
C THR A 247 5.62 -7.63 -16.68
N LEU A 248 6.01 -7.55 -17.96
CA LEU A 248 7.16 -6.81 -18.44
C LEU A 248 6.74 -5.47 -19.07
N ASN A 249 7.58 -4.45 -18.89
CA ASN A 249 7.51 -3.18 -19.63
C ASN A 249 8.90 -2.88 -20.20
N LEU A 250 8.96 -2.81 -21.51
CA LEU A 250 10.16 -2.50 -22.28
C LEU A 250 10.23 -0.98 -22.44
N LEU A 251 11.30 -0.34 -21.97
CA LEU A 251 11.46 1.10 -21.96
C LEU A 251 12.58 1.58 -22.90
N GLY A 252 13.50 0.70 -23.26
CA GLY A 252 14.63 0.99 -24.14
C GLY A 252 15.29 -0.27 -24.68
N GLU A 253 15.97 -0.12 -25.80
CA GLU A 253 16.75 -1.20 -26.42
C GLU A 253 18.04 -1.46 -25.64
N THR A 254 18.46 -2.73 -25.58
CA THR A 254 19.76 -3.08 -24.99
C THR A 254 20.88 -2.72 -25.95
N GLU A 255 22.04 -2.38 -25.42
CA GLU A 255 23.25 -2.25 -26.23
C GLU A 255 23.69 -3.62 -26.76
N ASP A 256 24.39 -3.60 -27.90
CA ASP A 256 24.90 -4.83 -28.50
C ASP A 256 25.65 -5.72 -27.48
N SER A 257 25.33 -6.98 -27.48
CA SER A 257 25.93 -8.01 -26.61
C SER A 257 25.68 -7.82 -25.11
N LYS A 258 24.81 -6.89 -24.67
CA LYS A 258 24.42 -6.74 -23.28
C LYS A 258 23.07 -7.40 -23.01
N THR A 259 22.97 -8.00 -21.83
CA THR A 259 21.73 -8.59 -21.33
C THR A 259 21.31 -7.92 -20.02
N ILE A 260 20.01 -7.78 -19.82
CA ILE A 260 19.41 -7.33 -18.58
C ILE A 260 19.04 -8.57 -17.75
N LYS A 261 19.51 -8.64 -16.51
CA LYS A 261 19.07 -9.67 -15.58
C LYS A 261 17.79 -9.24 -14.90
N LEU A 262 16.72 -10.00 -15.10
CA LEU A 262 15.46 -9.87 -14.37
C LEU A 262 15.40 -10.98 -13.32
N THR A 263 15.42 -10.61 -12.05
CA THR A 263 15.34 -11.54 -10.92
C THR A 263 13.97 -11.48 -10.27
N VAL A 264 13.27 -12.61 -10.24
CA VAL A 264 12.00 -12.82 -9.54
C VAL A 264 12.29 -13.57 -8.24
N GLN A 265 11.91 -12.99 -7.11
CA GLN A 265 12.17 -13.54 -5.78
C GLN A 265 11.10 -13.10 -4.78
N PRO A 266 11.02 -13.69 -3.56
CA PRO A 266 10.17 -13.19 -2.50
C PRO A 266 10.43 -11.70 -2.23
N ASP A 267 9.38 -10.95 -1.94
CA ASP A 267 9.51 -9.54 -1.54
C ASP A 267 10.01 -9.45 -0.08
N TYR A 268 11.30 -9.69 0.12
CA TYR A 268 11.94 -9.61 1.43
C TYR A 268 11.70 -8.28 2.13
N THR A 269 11.57 -7.18 1.39
CA THR A 269 11.35 -5.85 1.96
C THR A 269 9.97 -5.75 2.57
N SER A 270 8.93 -6.16 1.85
CA SER A 270 7.55 -6.20 2.37
C SER A 270 7.42 -7.18 3.54
N ILE A 271 8.04 -8.36 3.44
CA ILE A 271 8.01 -9.37 4.51
C ILE A 271 8.69 -8.83 5.77
N ARG A 272 9.92 -8.32 5.68
CA ARG A 272 10.64 -7.71 6.82
C ARG A 272 9.86 -6.56 7.45
N SER A 273 9.28 -5.68 6.62
CA SER A 273 8.48 -4.55 7.08
C SER A 273 7.25 -5.03 7.87
N LYS A 274 6.55 -6.07 7.39
CA LYS A 274 5.38 -6.62 8.06
C LYS A 274 5.74 -7.33 9.38
N VAL A 275 6.78 -8.15 9.38
CA VAL A 275 7.28 -8.82 10.60
C VAL A 275 7.79 -7.80 11.62
N SER A 276 8.49 -6.75 11.16
CA SER A 276 8.95 -5.64 12.01
C SER A 276 7.76 -4.88 12.63
N ALA A 277 6.72 -4.61 11.83
CA ALA A 277 5.49 -3.98 12.31
C ALA A 277 4.77 -4.86 13.35
N PHE A 278 4.73 -6.18 13.15
CA PHE A 278 4.21 -7.13 14.14
C PHE A 278 4.97 -7.00 15.46
N VAL A 279 6.30 -7.09 15.43
CA VAL A 279 7.16 -6.97 16.62
C VAL A 279 6.96 -5.62 17.33
N SER A 280 6.91 -4.52 16.57
CA SER A 280 6.72 -3.16 17.11
C SER A 280 5.35 -3.00 17.77
N ASN A 281 4.27 -3.43 17.12
CA ASN A 281 2.91 -3.34 17.67
C ASN A 281 2.74 -4.24 18.90
N LEU A 282 3.35 -5.43 18.88
CA LEU A 282 3.34 -6.34 20.02
C LEU A 282 4.08 -5.74 21.22
N ASN A 283 5.27 -5.19 21.02
CA ASN A 283 6.01 -4.46 22.04
C ASN A 283 5.21 -3.27 22.59
N SER A 284 4.52 -2.51 21.72
CA SER A 284 3.66 -1.39 22.12
C SER A 284 2.50 -1.85 22.99
N ALA A 285 1.84 -2.95 22.63
CA ALA A 285 0.74 -3.52 23.44
C ALA A 285 1.24 -4.03 24.79
N ILE A 286 2.36 -4.76 24.82
CA ILE A 286 2.97 -5.30 26.06
C ILE A 286 3.40 -4.16 26.99
N SER A 287 4.06 -3.11 26.46
CA SER A 287 4.52 -1.95 27.23
C SER A 287 3.34 -1.14 27.77
N TYR A 288 2.29 -0.96 26.97
CA TYR A 288 1.07 -0.29 27.39
C TYR A 288 0.39 -1.07 28.54
N LEU A 289 0.20 -2.37 28.37
CA LEU A 289 -0.34 -3.23 29.44
C LEU A 289 0.52 -3.17 30.68
N LYS A 290 1.86 -3.23 30.57
CA LYS A 290 2.79 -3.09 31.67
C LYS A 290 2.54 -1.79 32.44
N SER A 291 2.49 -0.65 31.74
CA SER A 291 2.29 0.68 32.36
C SER A 291 0.93 0.81 33.06
N LYS A 292 -0.11 0.11 32.58
CA LYS A 292 -1.47 0.20 33.14
C LYS A 292 -1.80 -0.83 34.22
N THR A 293 -1.03 -1.92 34.29
CA THR A 293 -1.25 -3.02 35.24
C THR A 293 -0.26 -3.04 36.41
N GLN A 294 0.82 -2.27 36.37
CA GLN A 294 1.85 -2.26 37.42
C GLN A 294 1.74 -1.02 38.30
N THR A 295 2.18 -1.17 39.55
CA THR A 295 2.48 -0.05 40.47
C THR A 295 3.95 0.33 40.28
N ILE A 296 4.20 1.60 40.00
CA ILE A 296 5.55 2.14 39.79
C ILE A 296 5.91 2.99 40.99
N ALA A 297 7.02 2.66 41.69
CA ALA A 297 7.58 3.51 42.72
C ALA A 297 8.29 4.69 42.08
N ASN A 298 7.99 5.90 42.56
CA ASN A 298 8.80 7.09 42.29
C ASN A 298 9.79 7.23 43.45
N THR A 299 11.05 6.91 43.19
CA THR A 299 12.13 6.94 44.19
C THR A 299 12.50 8.37 44.62
N GLU A 300 12.27 9.38 43.77
CA GLU A 300 12.57 10.78 44.07
C GLU A 300 11.56 11.40 45.05
N THR A 301 10.28 11.06 44.91
CA THR A 301 9.18 11.60 45.70
C THR A 301 8.71 10.62 46.78
N ASN A 302 9.27 9.43 46.85
CA ASN A 302 8.84 8.32 47.72
C ASN A 302 7.33 8.05 47.67
N THR A 303 6.78 8.16 46.43
CA THR A 303 5.36 7.92 46.13
C THR A 303 5.19 6.73 45.17
N TYR A 304 3.99 6.14 45.17
CA TYR A 304 3.64 5.07 44.27
C TYR A 304 2.58 5.53 43.28
N SER A 305 2.88 5.39 41.98
CA SER A 305 1.90 5.59 40.91
C SER A 305 1.28 4.23 40.55
N ARG A 306 -0.04 4.12 40.72
CA ARG A 306 -0.79 2.91 40.47
C ARG A 306 -1.39 2.94 39.08
N GLY A 307 -1.14 1.94 38.25
CA GLY A 307 -1.77 1.81 36.94
C GLY A 307 -3.29 1.63 37.05
N ALA A 308 -4.04 2.20 36.13
CA ALA A 308 -5.52 2.18 36.16
C ALA A 308 -6.14 0.77 36.14
N LEU A 309 -5.40 -0.25 35.72
CA LEU A 309 -5.81 -1.66 35.62
C LEU A 309 -5.03 -2.58 36.56
N THR A 310 -4.39 -2.03 37.62
CA THR A 310 -3.54 -2.82 38.54
C THR A 310 -4.30 -3.95 39.23
N SER A 311 -5.59 -3.78 39.48
CA SER A 311 -6.46 -4.77 40.13
C SER A 311 -7.17 -5.70 39.13
N ASP A 312 -6.92 -5.54 37.83
CA ASP A 312 -7.57 -6.30 36.78
C ASP A 312 -6.67 -7.47 36.34
N SER A 313 -7.00 -8.67 36.82
CA SER A 313 -6.26 -9.91 36.52
C SER A 313 -6.35 -10.31 35.04
N MET A 314 -7.43 -9.93 34.34
CA MET A 314 -7.62 -10.28 32.92
C MET A 314 -6.54 -9.61 32.06
N PHE A 315 -6.25 -8.31 32.28
CA PHE A 315 -5.24 -7.60 31.51
C PHE A 315 -3.80 -7.95 31.91
N SER A 316 -3.58 -8.30 33.17
CA SER A 316 -2.30 -8.87 33.61
C SER A 316 -2.03 -10.21 32.93
N SER A 317 -3.06 -11.07 32.83
CA SER A 317 -2.99 -12.34 32.12
C SER A 317 -2.83 -12.15 30.60
N LEU A 318 -3.50 -11.17 29.99
CA LEU A 318 -3.32 -10.85 28.57
C LEU A 318 -1.87 -10.54 28.23
N ARG A 319 -1.19 -9.72 29.04
CA ARG A 319 0.23 -9.41 28.84
C ARG A 319 1.10 -10.66 28.82
N ILE A 320 0.87 -11.58 29.77
CA ILE A 320 1.59 -12.85 29.84
C ILE A 320 1.26 -13.74 28.62
N ASN A 321 -0.01 -13.80 28.24
CA ASN A 321 -0.46 -14.62 27.11
C ASN A 321 0.10 -14.11 25.77
N LEU A 322 0.21 -12.78 25.57
CA LEU A 322 0.84 -12.21 24.38
C LEU A 322 2.30 -12.68 24.24
N VAL A 323 3.05 -12.72 25.32
CA VAL A 323 4.45 -13.20 25.31
C VAL A 323 4.52 -14.72 25.16
N ASN A 324 3.67 -15.47 25.86
CA ASN A 324 3.68 -16.93 25.79
C ASN A 324 3.28 -17.46 24.40
N THR A 325 2.39 -16.74 23.69
CA THR A 325 2.02 -17.10 22.32
C THR A 325 3.22 -17.04 21.36
N LEU A 326 4.20 -16.14 21.57
CA LEU A 326 5.45 -16.15 20.80
C LEU A 326 6.30 -17.42 21.01
N ARG A 327 6.20 -18.03 22.18
CA ARG A 327 6.96 -19.24 22.54
C ARG A 327 6.25 -20.54 22.12
N THR A 328 5.14 -20.41 21.40
CA THR A 328 4.38 -21.57 20.95
C THR A 328 5.21 -22.41 19.99
N LYS A 329 5.32 -23.69 20.29
CA LYS A 329 5.82 -24.68 19.34
C LYS A 329 4.74 -24.91 18.27
N VAL A 330 5.14 -24.85 17.00
CA VAL A 330 4.36 -25.28 15.84
C VAL A 330 4.98 -26.58 15.34
N SER A 331 4.17 -27.62 15.14
CA SER A 331 4.68 -28.86 14.57
C SER A 331 5.02 -28.62 13.11
N ALA A 332 6.29 -28.77 12.74
CA ALA A 332 6.71 -28.67 11.36
C ALA A 332 6.15 -29.85 10.55
N SER A 333 5.75 -29.59 9.30
CA SER A 333 5.27 -30.64 8.39
C SER A 333 6.39 -31.55 7.89
N THR A 334 7.65 -31.11 8.02
CA THR A 334 8.85 -31.84 7.60
C THR A 334 9.83 -31.99 8.76
N GLU A 335 10.52 -33.12 8.83
CA GLU A 335 11.59 -33.36 9.80
C GLU A 335 12.71 -32.30 9.67
N GLY A 336 13.14 -31.72 10.80
CA GLY A 336 14.10 -30.59 10.81
C GLY A 336 13.53 -29.24 10.39
N GLY A 337 12.21 -29.11 10.30
CA GLY A 337 11.50 -27.86 9.97
C GLY A 337 11.57 -26.81 11.09
N LEU A 338 11.07 -25.62 10.77
CA LEU A 338 10.98 -24.50 11.69
C LEU A 338 9.87 -24.73 12.71
N GLU A 339 10.15 -24.68 13.99
CA GLU A 339 9.20 -24.97 15.06
C GLU A 339 8.87 -23.77 15.95
N TYR A 340 9.78 -22.80 16.05
CA TYR A 340 9.66 -21.64 16.92
C TYR A 340 9.94 -20.34 16.15
N LEU A 341 9.31 -19.23 16.56
CA LEU A 341 9.60 -17.91 15.97
C LEU A 341 11.07 -17.46 16.18
N THR A 342 11.78 -18.07 17.14
CA THR A 342 13.23 -17.87 17.29
C THR A 342 14.03 -18.44 16.12
N ASP A 343 13.49 -19.45 15.44
CA ASP A 343 14.15 -20.06 14.27
C ASP A 343 14.17 -19.11 13.07
N VAL A 344 13.22 -18.19 13.01
CA VAL A 344 13.12 -17.12 11.99
C VAL A 344 13.58 -15.75 12.52
N GLY A 345 14.27 -15.71 13.67
CA GLY A 345 14.91 -14.48 14.16
C GLY A 345 14.08 -13.59 15.07
N ILE A 346 12.88 -14.01 15.51
CA ILE A 346 12.11 -13.26 16.52
C ILE A 346 12.55 -13.74 17.91
N ASN A 347 13.20 -12.86 18.67
CA ASN A 347 13.78 -13.18 19.97
C ASN A 347 13.08 -12.41 21.09
N ILE A 348 13.03 -13.00 22.29
CA ILE A 348 12.50 -12.39 23.51
C ILE A 348 13.67 -12.13 24.46
N GLY A 349 13.94 -10.85 24.71
CA GLY A 349 14.98 -10.41 25.66
C GLY A 349 14.55 -10.52 27.11
N SER A 350 15.51 -10.26 28.03
CA SER A 350 15.34 -10.40 29.49
C SER A 350 14.18 -9.58 30.07
N ASN A 351 13.89 -8.41 29.51
CA ASN A 351 12.79 -7.52 29.95
C ASN A 351 11.48 -7.73 29.16
N LEU A 352 11.31 -8.90 28.52
CA LEU A 352 10.21 -9.23 27.62
C LEU A 352 10.15 -8.28 26.39
N ASN A 353 11.25 -7.62 26.06
CA ASN A 353 11.39 -6.86 24.83
C ASN A 353 11.62 -7.81 23.66
N ILE A 354 10.80 -7.70 22.62
CA ILE A 354 10.84 -8.57 21.47
C ILE A 354 11.66 -7.87 20.38
N SER A 355 12.59 -8.60 19.78
CA SER A 355 13.47 -8.11 18.72
C SER A 355 13.43 -9.01 17.49
N LEU A 356 13.74 -8.46 16.33
CA LEU A 356 13.82 -9.14 15.04
C LEU A 356 15.26 -9.10 14.54
N ASN A 357 15.82 -10.28 14.23
CA ASN A 357 17.02 -10.43 13.41
C ASN A 357 16.60 -10.62 11.96
N THR A 358 16.71 -9.57 11.16
CA THR A 358 16.26 -9.57 9.75
C THR A 358 17.08 -10.50 8.87
N SER A 359 18.38 -10.64 9.12
CA SER A 359 19.24 -11.56 8.36
C SER A 359 18.85 -13.02 8.57
N LYS A 360 18.48 -13.37 9.82
CA LYS A 360 17.99 -14.72 10.12
C LYS A 360 16.64 -14.99 9.47
N LEU A 361 15.75 -13.99 9.45
CA LEU A 361 14.46 -14.08 8.75
C LEU A 361 14.65 -14.30 7.25
N ASP A 362 15.51 -13.52 6.61
CA ASP A 362 15.79 -13.63 5.17
C ASP A 362 16.36 -15.02 4.83
N SER A 363 17.31 -15.49 5.63
CA SER A 363 17.90 -16.83 5.43
C SER A 363 16.84 -17.93 5.57
N ALA A 364 15.93 -17.81 6.54
CA ALA A 364 14.84 -18.77 6.71
C ALA A 364 13.89 -18.78 5.50
N ILE A 365 13.49 -17.60 5.00
CA ILE A 365 12.61 -17.47 3.83
C ILE A 365 13.30 -18.03 2.56
N GLN A 366 14.60 -17.80 2.41
CA GLN A 366 15.35 -18.28 1.26
C GLN A 366 15.49 -19.82 1.25
N ASN A 367 15.76 -20.39 2.42
CA ASN A 367 16.09 -21.82 2.54
C ASN A 367 14.83 -22.69 2.73
N ASN A 368 13.80 -22.18 3.42
CA ASN A 368 12.56 -22.94 3.70
C ASN A 368 11.34 -22.00 3.73
N PRO A 369 10.90 -21.46 2.57
CA PRO A 369 9.78 -20.52 2.51
C PRO A 369 8.47 -21.13 3.02
N ASN A 370 8.20 -22.39 2.69
CA ASN A 370 6.98 -23.07 3.15
C ASN A 370 6.96 -23.27 4.67
N GLY A 371 8.09 -23.68 5.25
CA GLY A 371 8.22 -23.80 6.70
C GLY A 371 8.06 -22.47 7.44
N VAL A 372 8.50 -21.35 6.84
CA VAL A 372 8.24 -20.00 7.38
C VAL A 372 6.75 -19.70 7.37
N ILE A 373 6.05 -19.97 6.26
CA ILE A 373 4.60 -19.76 6.13
C ILE A 373 3.84 -20.61 7.18
N GLU A 374 4.15 -21.90 7.29
CA GLU A 374 3.53 -22.81 8.26
C GLU A 374 3.75 -22.34 9.71
N LEU A 375 4.98 -21.95 10.05
CA LEU A 375 5.33 -21.45 11.37
C LEU A 375 4.54 -20.19 11.72
N PHE A 376 4.57 -19.20 10.83
CA PHE A 376 3.81 -17.96 11.07
C PHE A 376 2.31 -18.23 11.13
N ASP A 377 1.75 -19.01 10.21
CA ASP A 377 0.34 -19.39 10.23
C ASP A 377 -0.09 -20.00 11.56
N GLY A 378 0.67 -20.98 12.06
CA GLY A 378 0.38 -21.65 13.31
C GLY A 378 0.41 -20.72 14.52
N VAL A 379 1.35 -19.78 14.58
CA VAL A 379 1.45 -18.78 15.65
C VAL A 379 0.40 -17.69 15.49
N MET A 380 0.20 -17.17 14.27
CA MET A 380 -0.75 -16.08 14.02
C MET A 380 -2.20 -16.48 14.24
N LYS A 381 -2.60 -17.73 13.95
CA LYS A 381 -3.92 -18.26 14.31
C LYS A 381 -4.16 -18.23 15.82
N LYS A 382 -3.13 -18.50 16.63
CA LYS A 382 -3.23 -18.40 18.09
C LYS A 382 -3.33 -16.95 18.57
N TYR A 383 -2.59 -16.03 17.93
CA TYR A 383 -2.75 -14.59 18.19
C TYR A 383 -4.14 -14.10 17.81
N ASP A 384 -4.65 -14.48 16.65
CA ASP A 384 -5.99 -14.10 16.18
C ASP A 384 -7.06 -14.53 17.20
N ALA A 385 -7.03 -15.79 17.64
CA ALA A 385 -7.94 -16.31 18.68
C ALA A 385 -7.79 -15.58 20.02
N LEU A 386 -6.56 -15.22 20.42
CA LEU A 386 -6.31 -14.47 21.65
C LEU A 386 -6.86 -13.04 21.54
N LEU A 387 -6.59 -12.35 20.43
CA LEU A 387 -6.95 -10.94 20.24
C LEU A 387 -8.46 -10.74 20.11
N LYS A 388 -9.17 -11.63 19.42
CA LYS A 388 -10.64 -11.60 19.26
C LYS A 388 -11.36 -11.51 20.61
N ARG A 389 -10.90 -12.24 21.62
CA ARG A 389 -11.47 -12.21 22.98
C ARG A 389 -11.46 -10.83 23.64
N PHE A 390 -10.66 -9.88 23.12
CA PHE A 390 -10.52 -8.54 23.68
C PHE A 390 -10.92 -7.42 22.71
N THR A 391 -11.22 -7.77 21.46
CA THR A 391 -11.55 -6.79 20.41
C THR A 391 -12.96 -6.91 19.86
N GLU A 392 -13.57 -8.08 20.00
CA GLU A 392 -14.98 -8.38 19.75
C GLU A 392 -15.77 -8.31 21.06
#